data_767e263038c815d4c28879a67d68c95b
#
_entry.id   767e263038c815d4c28879a67d68c95b
#
_cell.length_a   1.000
_cell.length_b   1.000
_cell.length_c   1.000
_cell.angle_alpha   90.00
_cell.angle_beta   90.00
_cell.angle_gamma   90.00
#
_symmetry.space_group_name_H-M   'P 1'
#
loop_
_entity.id
_entity.type
_entity.pdbx_description
1 polymer ?
#
loop_
_entity_poly.entity_id
_entity_poly.type
_entity_poly.pdbx_seq_one_letter_code
_entity_poly.pdbx_strand_id
1 'polypeptide(L)'
;SVRILNYVTQNGVRLTFPVTSAVIENSIIFGGNAEELELGQDTTSSADYNVLITNTLIKGKKLETPNFVDCHWAKSQNIRNASDTVFVNTNIDNIAETGYFNFRLDSLSHARNLGSVSVSTLYPLDLDGKDRNADGNPDLGAYER
;
A
#
# COMPACT_ATOMS: atom_id res chain seq x y z
N SER A 1 -4.70 -5.74 -6.99
CA SER A 1 -3.90 -6.33 -5.90
C SER A 1 -2.42 -6.35 -6.23
N VAL A 2 -1.59 -6.27 -5.21
CA VAL A 2 -0.13 -6.43 -5.28
C VAL A 2 0.22 -7.87 -4.89
N ARG A 3 1.07 -8.53 -5.67
CA ARG A 3 1.55 -9.89 -5.38
C ARG A 3 3.08 -9.91 -5.47
N ILE A 4 3.74 -10.38 -4.41
CA ILE A 4 5.19 -10.56 -4.36
C ILE A 4 5.45 -12.03 -4.04
N LEU A 5 5.79 -12.79 -5.08
CA LEU A 5 6.02 -14.22 -5.01
C LEU A 5 7.44 -14.52 -5.51
N ASN A 6 8.14 -15.43 -4.84
CA ASN A 6 9.43 -15.92 -5.35
C ASN A 6 9.31 -17.22 -6.14
N TYR A 7 8.10 -17.60 -6.56
CA TYR A 7 7.86 -18.82 -7.35
C TYR A 7 6.72 -18.64 -8.34
N VAL A 8 6.75 -19.46 -9.38
CA VAL A 8 5.63 -19.73 -10.28
C VAL A 8 5.41 -21.24 -10.38
N THR A 9 4.18 -21.65 -10.65
CA THR A 9 3.88 -23.06 -10.92
C THR A 9 3.49 -23.19 -12.38
N GLN A 10 4.25 -23.99 -13.12
CA GLN A 10 4.02 -24.27 -14.54
C GLN A 10 3.98 -25.78 -14.75
N ASN A 11 2.90 -26.28 -15.35
CA ASN A 11 2.68 -27.72 -15.59
C ASN A 11 2.89 -28.62 -14.35
N GLY A 12 2.46 -28.11 -13.17
CA GLY A 12 2.62 -28.84 -11.91
C GLY A 12 4.02 -28.77 -11.29
N VAL A 13 4.97 -28.12 -11.96
CA VAL A 13 6.34 -27.90 -11.44
C VAL A 13 6.45 -26.50 -10.89
N ARG A 14 6.98 -26.38 -9.67
CA ARG A 14 7.30 -25.09 -9.05
C ARG A 14 8.69 -24.66 -9.48
N LEU A 15 8.78 -23.47 -10.06
CA LEU A 15 10.02 -22.78 -10.41
C LEU A 15 10.22 -21.62 -9.44
N THR A 16 11.36 -21.57 -8.77
CA THR A 16 11.67 -20.59 -7.75
C THR A 16 12.72 -19.60 -8.24
N PHE A 17 12.54 -18.33 -7.94
CA PHE A 17 13.42 -17.23 -8.34
C PHE A 17 13.74 -16.38 -7.11
N PRO A 18 14.95 -15.80 -7.01
CA PRO A 18 15.25 -14.94 -5.88
C PRO A 18 14.50 -13.60 -5.98
N VAL A 19 13.96 -13.15 -4.84
CA VAL A 19 13.57 -11.77 -4.61
C VAL A 19 14.66 -11.13 -3.74
N THR A 20 15.66 -10.55 -4.38
CA THR A 20 16.84 -10.01 -3.71
C THR A 20 16.54 -8.74 -2.93
N SER A 21 15.57 -7.94 -3.40
CA SER A 21 15.06 -6.78 -2.67
C SER A 21 13.71 -6.35 -3.26
N ALA A 22 12.70 -6.23 -2.41
CA ALA A 22 11.43 -5.60 -2.72
C ALA A 22 11.03 -4.72 -1.54
N VAL A 23 11.01 -3.41 -1.73
CA VAL A 23 10.70 -2.43 -0.68
C VAL A 23 9.49 -1.61 -1.12
N ILE A 24 8.50 -1.50 -0.22
CA ILE A 24 7.32 -0.64 -0.38
C ILE A 24 7.24 0.26 0.85
N GLU A 25 7.28 1.57 0.63
CA GLU A 25 7.29 2.56 1.71
C GLU A 25 6.29 3.69 1.43
N ASN A 26 5.78 4.30 2.50
CA ASN A 26 4.86 5.45 2.47
C ASN A 26 3.72 5.29 1.44
N SER A 27 3.15 4.10 1.36
CA SER A 27 2.27 3.70 0.26
C SER A 27 0.86 3.37 0.73
N ILE A 28 -0.06 3.28 -0.23
CA ILE A 28 -1.42 2.80 -0.02
C ILE A 28 -1.68 1.63 -0.98
N ILE A 29 -1.93 0.45 -0.42
CA ILE A 29 -2.34 -0.75 -1.15
C ILE A 29 -3.82 -0.98 -0.86
N PHE A 30 -4.67 -0.38 -1.69
CA PHE A 30 -6.11 -0.34 -1.48
C PHE A 30 -6.85 -0.49 -2.81
N GLY A 31 -7.95 -1.26 -2.84
CA GLY A 31 -8.70 -1.51 -4.05
C GLY A 31 -10.01 -2.27 -3.82
N GLY A 32 -10.52 -2.94 -4.85
CA GLY A 32 -11.82 -3.63 -4.83
C GLY A 32 -11.80 -5.01 -4.14
N ASN A 33 -10.64 -5.65 -4.01
CA ASN A 33 -10.57 -6.98 -3.43
C ASN A 33 -10.65 -6.96 -1.89
N ALA A 34 -10.97 -8.10 -1.30
CA ALA A 34 -10.96 -8.26 0.15
C ALA A 34 -9.54 -8.21 0.72
N GLU A 35 -8.59 -8.79 -0.01
CA GLU A 35 -7.16 -8.80 0.27
C GLU A 35 -6.42 -8.19 -0.92
N GLU A 36 -5.70 -7.10 -0.69
CA GLU A 36 -5.01 -6.38 -1.77
C GLU A 36 -3.53 -6.66 -1.84
N LEU A 37 -2.98 -7.37 -0.86
CA LEU A 37 -1.58 -7.80 -0.82
C LEU A 37 -1.48 -9.30 -0.63
N GLU A 38 -0.66 -9.93 -1.45
CA GLU A 38 -0.27 -11.34 -1.32
C GLU A 38 1.26 -11.46 -1.31
N LEU A 39 1.79 -12.06 -0.25
CA LEU A 39 3.19 -12.46 -0.15
C LEU A 39 3.27 -13.98 -0.21
N GLY A 40 4.15 -14.50 -1.06
CA GLY A 40 4.35 -15.96 -1.16
C GLY A 40 5.81 -16.33 -1.34
N GLN A 41 6.33 -17.08 -0.36
CA GLN A 41 7.68 -17.61 -0.38
C GLN A 41 7.66 -19.14 -0.59
N ASP A 42 8.49 -19.62 -1.48
CA ASP A 42 8.83 -21.05 -1.53
C ASP A 42 9.88 -21.36 -0.45
N THR A 43 9.40 -21.87 0.68
CA THR A 43 10.24 -22.21 1.83
C THR A 43 11.03 -23.50 1.63
N THR A 44 10.80 -24.24 0.54
CA THR A 44 11.57 -25.46 0.19
C THR A 44 12.85 -25.12 -0.58
N SER A 45 12.98 -23.87 -1.04
CA SER A 45 14.14 -23.36 -1.76
C SER A 45 15.00 -22.48 -0.87
N SER A 46 16.30 -22.45 -1.13
CA SER A 46 17.24 -21.50 -0.51
C SER A 46 17.31 -20.15 -1.23
N ALA A 47 16.44 -19.90 -2.19
CA ALA A 47 16.40 -18.63 -2.90
C ALA A 47 15.99 -17.47 -1.98
N ASP A 48 16.66 -16.34 -2.11
CA ASP A 48 16.37 -15.13 -1.34
C ASP A 48 14.91 -14.70 -1.48
N TYR A 49 14.34 -14.22 -0.36
CA TYR A 49 13.03 -13.58 -0.32
C TYR A 49 13.07 -12.38 0.61
N ASN A 50 13.70 -11.29 0.14
CA ASN A 50 13.90 -10.07 0.89
C ASN A 50 12.80 -9.05 0.53
N VAL A 51 11.71 -9.08 1.29
CA VAL A 51 10.59 -8.17 1.16
C VAL A 51 10.48 -7.34 2.42
N LEU A 52 10.34 -6.01 2.27
CA LEU A 52 10.11 -5.08 3.37
C LEU A 52 8.99 -4.12 2.98
N ILE A 53 8.00 -3.98 3.84
CA ILE A 53 6.89 -3.04 3.65
C ILE A 53 6.79 -2.19 4.91
N THR A 54 6.93 -0.87 4.75
CA THR A 54 6.96 0.06 5.88
C THR A 54 5.99 1.21 5.67
N ASN A 55 5.45 1.75 6.76
CA ASN A 55 4.56 2.92 6.74
C ASN A 55 3.55 2.85 5.59
N THR A 56 2.80 1.76 5.51
CA THR A 56 1.90 1.49 4.38
C THR A 56 0.50 1.14 4.89
N LEU A 57 -0.53 1.75 4.30
CA LEU A 57 -1.92 1.36 4.52
C LEU A 57 -2.29 0.22 3.57
N ILE A 58 -2.70 -0.91 4.12
CA ILE A 58 -2.98 -2.14 3.37
C ILE A 58 -4.41 -2.60 3.62
N LYS A 59 -5.18 -2.77 2.56
CA LYS A 59 -6.51 -3.40 2.67
C LYS A 59 -6.36 -4.91 2.70
N GLY A 60 -6.67 -5.50 3.84
CA GLY A 60 -6.57 -6.94 4.04
C GLY A 60 -6.52 -7.32 5.51
N LYS A 61 -6.46 -8.63 5.76
CA LYS A 61 -6.21 -9.16 7.09
C LYS A 61 -4.74 -8.91 7.46
N LYS A 62 -4.49 -8.46 8.69
CA LYS A 62 -3.14 -8.28 9.20
C LYS A 62 -2.34 -9.58 9.11
N LEU A 63 -1.14 -9.48 8.55
CA LEU A 63 -0.16 -10.56 8.50
C LEU A 63 0.89 -10.31 9.59
N GLU A 64 1.12 -11.30 10.42
CA GLU A 64 2.10 -11.24 11.53
C GLU A 64 3.43 -11.82 11.04
N THR A 65 4.17 -11.04 10.25
CA THR A 65 5.50 -11.40 9.76
C THR A 65 6.46 -10.23 9.90
N PRO A 66 7.79 -10.46 9.99
CA PRO A 66 8.78 -9.38 10.11
C PRO A 66 8.90 -8.49 8.87
N ASN A 67 8.23 -8.85 7.77
CA ASN A 67 8.22 -8.08 6.54
C ASN A 67 7.50 -6.72 6.68
N PHE A 68 6.70 -6.52 7.74
CA PHE A 68 5.89 -5.33 7.95
C PHE A 68 6.37 -4.52 9.14
N VAL A 69 6.66 -3.24 8.93
CA VAL A 69 7.04 -2.28 9.97
C VAL A 69 6.14 -1.06 9.87
N ASP A 70 5.50 -0.67 10.97
CA ASP A 70 4.61 0.51 11.05
C ASP A 70 3.51 0.52 9.96
N CYS A 71 3.01 -0.66 9.61
CA CYS A 71 1.94 -0.80 8.62
C CYS A 71 0.54 -0.76 9.27
N HIS A 72 -0.42 -0.20 8.55
CA HIS A 72 -1.81 -0.07 8.95
C HIS A 72 -2.69 -1.00 8.11
N TRP A 73 -3.59 -1.75 8.77
CA TRP A 73 -4.40 -2.78 8.11
C TRP A 73 -5.88 -2.40 8.12
N ALA A 74 -6.42 -2.01 6.98
CA ALA A 74 -7.77 -1.52 6.84
C ALA A 74 -8.84 -2.49 7.38
N LYS A 75 -8.69 -3.81 7.12
CA LYS A 75 -9.65 -4.82 7.57
C LYS A 75 -9.66 -5.02 9.08
N SER A 76 -8.50 -4.99 9.73
CA SER A 76 -8.37 -5.15 11.18
C SER A 76 -8.79 -3.91 11.95
N GLN A 77 -8.77 -2.74 11.30
CA GLN A 77 -9.11 -1.45 11.87
C GLN A 77 -10.54 -0.99 11.52
N ASN A 78 -11.37 -1.89 10.96
CA ASN A 78 -12.75 -1.58 10.52
C ASN A 78 -12.86 -0.44 9.50
N ILE A 79 -11.84 -0.17 8.72
CA ILE A 79 -11.85 0.84 7.64
C ILE A 79 -12.70 0.30 6.47
N ARG A 80 -14.00 0.10 6.68
CA ARG A 80 -14.91 -0.46 5.66
C ARG A 80 -16.20 0.29 5.47
N ASN A 81 -16.49 1.23 6.36
CA ASN A 81 -17.73 1.97 6.26
C ASN A 81 -17.64 3.02 5.15
N ALA A 82 -18.75 3.41 4.60
CA ALA A 82 -18.81 4.49 3.62
C ALA A 82 -18.26 5.83 4.15
N SER A 83 -18.16 5.96 5.48
CA SER A 83 -17.49 7.07 6.16
C SER A 83 -15.96 6.95 6.20
N ASP A 84 -15.41 5.76 5.91
CA ASP A 84 -13.96 5.49 6.00
C ASP A 84 -13.35 5.50 4.60
N THR A 85 -13.61 6.55 3.85
CA THR A 85 -13.03 6.74 2.52
C THR A 85 -11.54 7.03 2.66
N VAL A 86 -10.73 6.29 1.91
CA VAL A 86 -9.29 6.58 1.80
C VAL A 86 -9.07 7.73 0.82
N PHE A 87 -9.79 7.70 -0.30
CA PHE A 87 -9.67 8.67 -1.39
C PHE A 87 -10.93 9.47 -1.60
N VAL A 88 -10.79 10.66 -2.17
CA VAL A 88 -11.92 11.58 -2.44
C VAL A 88 -12.95 10.94 -3.38
N ASN A 89 -12.51 10.29 -4.46
CA ASN A 89 -13.42 9.63 -5.39
C ASN A 89 -12.77 8.47 -6.13
N THR A 90 -13.19 7.26 -5.78
CA THR A 90 -12.82 6.02 -6.49
C THR A 90 -14.05 5.19 -6.88
N ASN A 91 -15.25 5.74 -6.75
CA ASN A 91 -16.49 5.07 -7.15
C ASN A 91 -16.68 5.19 -8.66
N ILE A 92 -16.85 4.04 -9.32
CA ILE A 92 -17.07 3.97 -10.77
C ILE A 92 -18.37 4.67 -11.20
N ASP A 93 -19.38 4.66 -10.35
CA ASP A 93 -20.67 5.32 -10.65
C ASP A 93 -20.49 6.85 -10.70
N ASN A 94 -19.60 7.40 -9.89
CA ASN A 94 -19.32 8.84 -9.86
C ASN A 94 -18.42 9.29 -11.02
N ILE A 95 -17.73 8.37 -11.71
CA ILE A 95 -16.91 8.69 -12.88
C ILE A 95 -17.78 9.17 -14.04
N ALA A 96 -18.99 8.61 -14.17
CA ALA A 96 -19.94 9.06 -15.20
C ALA A 96 -20.29 10.56 -15.07
N GLU A 97 -20.24 11.09 -13.84
CA GLU A 97 -20.52 12.49 -13.53
C GLU A 97 -19.27 13.37 -13.57
N THR A 98 -18.15 12.87 -13.03
CA THR A 98 -16.91 13.65 -12.86
C THR A 98 -15.88 13.44 -13.95
N GLY A 99 -15.98 12.33 -14.70
CA GLY A 99 -15.06 11.98 -15.79
C GLY A 99 -13.70 11.42 -15.36
N TYR A 100 -13.39 11.32 -14.05
CA TYR A 100 -12.10 10.82 -13.56
C TYR A 100 -12.15 10.27 -12.13
N PHE A 101 -11.20 9.40 -11.80
CA PHE A 101 -10.88 9.02 -10.42
C PHE A 101 -10.08 10.14 -9.72
N ASN A 102 -10.37 10.38 -8.45
CA ASN A 102 -9.60 11.29 -7.61
C ASN A 102 -8.95 10.50 -6.46
N PHE A 103 -7.67 10.22 -6.60
CA PHE A 103 -6.86 9.49 -5.61
C PHE A 103 -6.22 10.39 -4.54
N ARG A 104 -6.61 11.67 -4.46
CA ARG A 104 -6.26 12.51 -3.31
C ARG A 104 -6.94 11.98 -2.07
N LEU A 105 -6.31 12.18 -0.92
CA LEU A 105 -6.87 11.69 0.34
C LEU A 105 -8.14 12.46 0.72
N ASP A 106 -9.13 11.71 1.20
CA ASP A 106 -10.30 12.31 1.83
C ASP A 106 -9.93 13.01 3.16
N SER A 107 -10.77 13.94 3.61
CA SER A 107 -10.55 14.68 4.86
C SER A 107 -10.48 13.79 6.10
N LEU A 108 -11.16 12.65 6.06
CA LEU A 108 -11.21 11.67 7.14
C LEU A 108 -10.34 10.44 6.83
N SER A 109 -9.48 10.52 5.82
CA SER A 109 -8.65 9.38 5.42
C SER A 109 -7.73 8.92 6.56
N HIS A 110 -7.74 7.62 6.80
CA HIS A 110 -6.80 6.96 7.72
C HIS A 110 -5.36 6.90 7.21
N ALA A 111 -5.10 7.35 5.98
CA ALA A 111 -3.76 7.42 5.41
C ALA A 111 -3.01 8.71 5.74
N ARG A 112 -3.67 9.64 6.46
CA ARG A 112 -3.09 10.95 6.78
C ARG A 112 -2.10 10.86 7.94
N ASN A 113 -0.99 11.61 7.80
CA ASN A 113 0.05 11.78 8.83
C ASN A 113 0.69 10.46 9.32
N LEU A 114 0.70 9.41 8.50
CA LEU A 114 1.23 8.09 8.84
C LEU A 114 2.51 7.74 8.08
N GLY A 115 2.98 8.60 7.22
CA GLY A 115 4.19 8.39 6.46
C GLY A 115 5.46 8.60 7.28
N SER A 116 6.54 8.00 6.81
CA SER A 116 7.88 8.19 7.37
C SER A 116 8.51 9.48 6.85
N VAL A 117 8.93 10.34 7.77
CA VAL A 117 9.67 11.59 7.45
C VAL A 117 11.00 11.29 6.75
N SER A 118 11.66 10.20 7.09
CA SER A 118 12.92 9.81 6.43
C SER A 118 12.74 9.53 4.94
N VAL A 119 11.61 8.92 4.57
CA VAL A 119 11.27 8.66 3.16
C VAL A 119 10.86 9.95 2.46
N SER A 120 10.01 10.78 3.10
CA SER A 120 9.57 12.05 2.50
C SER A 120 10.71 13.07 2.36
N THR A 121 11.76 12.97 3.15
CA THR A 121 12.97 13.79 2.97
C THR A 121 13.68 13.47 1.65
N LEU A 122 13.63 12.21 1.20
CA LEU A 122 14.19 11.80 -0.10
C LEU A 122 13.28 12.22 -1.28
N TYR A 123 11.97 12.29 -1.02
CA TYR A 123 10.95 12.65 -2.01
C TYR A 123 10.04 13.74 -1.45
N PRO A 124 10.56 14.99 -1.34
CA PRO A 124 9.90 16.03 -0.53
C PRO A 124 8.61 16.58 -1.11
N LEU A 125 8.37 16.39 -2.41
CA LEU A 125 7.16 16.89 -3.06
C LEU A 125 6.22 15.73 -3.41
N ASP A 126 4.94 16.00 -3.30
CA ASP A 126 3.88 15.11 -3.79
C ASP A 126 3.65 15.31 -5.31
N LEU A 127 2.66 14.62 -5.88
CA LEU A 127 2.34 14.75 -7.31
C LEU A 127 1.69 16.11 -7.68
N ASP A 128 1.19 16.87 -6.71
CA ASP A 128 0.70 18.24 -6.91
C ASP A 128 1.78 19.29 -6.66
N GLY A 129 2.99 18.88 -6.28
CA GLY A 129 4.10 19.77 -5.93
C GLY A 129 4.01 20.36 -4.53
N LYS A 130 3.18 19.80 -3.65
CA LYS A 130 3.13 20.18 -2.24
C LYS A 130 4.28 19.55 -1.46
N ASP A 131 4.81 20.30 -0.51
CA ASP A 131 5.80 19.79 0.44
C ASP A 131 5.15 18.78 1.38
N ARG A 132 5.67 17.55 1.38
CA ARG A 132 5.17 16.44 2.21
C ARG A 132 5.40 16.63 3.70
N ASN A 133 6.28 17.53 4.09
CA ASN A 133 6.63 17.77 5.48
C ASN A 133 6.08 19.11 6.00
N ALA A 134 5.25 19.80 5.24
CA ALA A 134 4.80 21.14 5.55
C ALA A 134 3.97 21.25 6.85
N ASP A 135 3.20 20.23 7.19
CA ASP A 135 2.33 20.18 8.38
C ASP A 135 2.80 19.16 9.45
N GLY A 136 3.97 18.54 9.26
CA GLY A 136 4.58 17.63 10.23
C GLY A 136 4.89 16.25 9.67
N ASN A 137 4.00 15.27 9.87
CA ASN A 137 4.19 13.94 9.34
C ASN A 137 3.56 13.84 7.95
N PRO A 138 4.29 13.26 6.97
CA PRO A 138 3.76 13.11 5.62
C PRO A 138 2.56 12.17 5.57
N ASP A 139 1.70 12.38 4.60
CA ASP A 139 0.63 11.46 4.26
C ASP A 139 1.17 10.23 3.52
N LEU A 140 0.42 9.12 3.59
CA LEU A 140 0.70 7.95 2.75
C LEU A 140 0.20 8.18 1.32
N GLY A 141 0.91 7.56 0.36
CA GLY A 141 0.52 7.58 -1.04
C GLY A 141 1.08 8.74 -1.85
N ALA A 142 0.40 9.07 -2.96
CA ALA A 142 0.93 9.96 -3.97
C ALA A 142 0.70 11.47 -3.70
N TYR A 143 -0.24 11.79 -2.80
CA TYR A 143 -0.69 13.17 -2.56
C TYR A 143 -0.63 13.51 -1.08
N GLU A 144 -0.23 14.75 -0.81
CA GLU A 144 -0.27 15.40 0.49
C GLU A 144 -1.55 16.25 0.60
N ARG A 145 -2.15 16.27 1.78
CA ARG A 145 -3.40 16.99 1.99
C ARG A 145 -3.22 18.30 2.79
#